data_af60c6ae3e5e03750f1f00dc8694f5bb
#
_entry.id   af60c6ae3e5e03750f1f00dc8694f5bb
#
_cell.length_a   1.000
_cell.length_b   1.000
_cell.length_c   1.000
_cell.angle_alpha   90.00
_cell.angle_beta   90.00
_cell.angle_gamma   90.00
#
_symmetry.space_group_name_H-M   'P 1'
#
loop_
_entity.id
_entity.type
_entity.pdbx_description
1 polymer ?
#
loop_
_entity_poly.entity_id
_entity_poly.type
_entity_poly.pdbx_seq_one_letter_code
_entity_poly.pdbx_strand_id
1 'polypeptide(L)'
;MLISAIAIIVMAICAMVLFYDILKKQIFDDLKANAHVISMMKPEDLPNEINYNLNEDGLRITLIAEDGTVIYDSMEDESKMENHRERPEIASALENGEGRAMRKSTTSAKHTFYYAMRTDDGKVLRIGKDSNSIYSLIIKMVYLTLSVGFCVFVLCTVLAHRLTKRLVTPIEKMADNIVLLEENDVYDEMKPFVATIKKQHVDILKHSQMRQEFTANVSHELKTPLTAISGYAELIASGMTSGEDTIHFATEIHKSAERLQYLINDIIKLSELDSDDTKIEFETLDLHEMALNCQAMMEIPAEKNEVTVEVQGDSAEIRGNRNLIDELIYNLCSNAVRYNKKGGKVTIMTGTENGHPTLTVKDTGIGIPKEAQKRVFERFYRVDKSRSKSTGGTGLGLAIVKHIVAQHEAQISLESEEGVGTTIKVVF
;
A
#
# COMPACT_ATOMS: atom_id res chain seq x y z
N MET A 1 -18.25 9.65 -11.82
CA MET A 1 -19.49 9.84 -12.59
C MET A 1 -20.19 11.16 -12.31
N LEU A 2 -20.52 11.52 -11.08
CA LEU A 2 -21.16 12.79 -10.76
C LEU A 2 -20.35 14.01 -11.24
N ILE A 3 -19.04 14.01 -10.99
CA ILE A 3 -18.12 15.10 -11.38
C ILE A 3 -18.06 15.24 -12.90
N SER A 4 -18.01 14.14 -13.65
CA SER A 4 -17.98 14.19 -15.13
C SER A 4 -19.31 14.70 -15.71
N ALA A 5 -20.44 14.33 -15.13
CA ALA A 5 -21.74 14.86 -15.52
C ALA A 5 -21.83 16.39 -15.27
N ILE A 6 -21.39 16.84 -14.10
CA ILE A 6 -21.37 18.28 -13.76
C ILE A 6 -20.43 19.03 -14.72
N ALA A 7 -19.24 18.51 -15.00
CA ALA A 7 -18.28 19.15 -15.91
C ALA A 7 -18.86 19.28 -17.34
N ILE A 8 -19.56 18.27 -17.86
CA ILE A 8 -20.21 18.31 -19.17
C ILE A 8 -21.30 19.36 -19.19
N ILE A 9 -22.13 19.46 -18.14
CA ILE A 9 -23.19 20.47 -18.05
C ILE A 9 -22.60 21.89 -18.01
N VAL A 10 -21.59 22.13 -17.20
CA VAL A 10 -20.91 23.42 -17.11
C VAL A 10 -20.29 23.82 -18.44
N MET A 11 -19.60 22.88 -19.11
CA MET A 11 -19.02 23.11 -20.43
C MET A 11 -20.08 23.41 -21.48
N ALA A 12 -21.23 22.72 -21.46
CA ALA A 12 -22.34 22.99 -22.38
C ALA A 12 -22.93 24.39 -22.16
N ILE A 13 -23.11 24.82 -20.92
CA ILE A 13 -23.60 26.17 -20.59
C ILE A 13 -22.59 27.24 -21.06
N CYS A 14 -21.30 27.07 -20.78
CA CYS A 14 -20.26 27.99 -21.22
C CYS A 14 -20.22 28.09 -22.76
N ALA A 15 -20.27 26.98 -23.46
CA ALA A 15 -20.30 26.94 -24.92
C ALA A 15 -21.51 27.68 -25.45
N MET A 16 -22.71 27.49 -24.88
CA MET A 16 -23.95 28.14 -25.29
C MET A 16 -23.86 29.67 -25.14
N VAL A 17 -23.32 30.17 -24.03
CA VAL A 17 -23.13 31.61 -23.79
C VAL A 17 -22.17 32.21 -24.81
N LEU A 18 -21.04 31.55 -25.04
CA LEU A 18 -20.04 32.01 -26.01
C LEU A 18 -20.60 32.02 -27.45
N PHE A 19 -21.32 30.97 -27.85
CA PHE A 19 -21.95 30.92 -29.16
C PHE A 19 -23.00 31.99 -29.36
N TYR A 20 -23.82 32.26 -28.33
CA TYR A 20 -24.83 33.33 -28.38
C TYR A 20 -24.17 34.70 -28.64
N ASP A 21 -23.11 35.04 -27.94
CA ASP A 21 -22.40 36.32 -28.10
C ASP A 21 -21.73 36.40 -29.47
N ILE A 22 -21.12 35.35 -29.97
CA ILE A 22 -20.52 35.28 -31.29
C ILE A 22 -21.57 35.51 -32.40
N LEU A 23 -22.70 34.79 -32.33
CA LEU A 23 -23.79 34.91 -33.31
C LEU A 23 -24.41 36.30 -33.28
N LYS A 24 -24.63 36.87 -32.08
CA LYS A 24 -25.13 38.22 -31.94
C LYS A 24 -24.21 39.25 -32.59
N LYS A 25 -22.88 39.13 -32.37
CA LYS A 25 -21.88 40.00 -32.99
C LYS A 25 -21.93 39.85 -34.52
N GLN A 26 -21.94 38.63 -35.03
CA GLN A 26 -21.93 38.36 -36.45
C GLN A 26 -23.16 38.97 -37.16
N ILE A 27 -24.33 38.87 -36.56
CA ILE A 27 -25.55 39.46 -37.14
C ILE A 27 -25.44 40.99 -37.21
N PHE A 28 -24.94 41.66 -36.19
CA PHE A 28 -24.76 43.09 -36.27
C PHE A 28 -23.71 43.50 -37.31
N ASP A 29 -22.65 42.70 -37.50
CA ASP A 29 -21.63 42.93 -38.52
C ASP A 29 -22.21 42.71 -39.93
N ASP A 30 -23.03 41.67 -40.12
CA ASP A 30 -23.77 41.42 -41.37
C ASP A 30 -24.77 42.54 -41.68
N LEU A 31 -25.55 43.01 -40.67
CA LEU A 31 -26.47 44.11 -40.81
C LEU A 31 -25.75 45.42 -41.16
N LYS A 32 -24.57 45.67 -40.56
CA LYS A 32 -23.75 46.82 -40.89
C LYS A 32 -23.22 46.76 -42.32
N ALA A 33 -22.73 45.60 -42.78
CA ALA A 33 -22.28 45.43 -44.15
C ALA A 33 -23.42 45.65 -45.16
N ASN A 34 -24.61 45.05 -44.93
CA ASN A 34 -25.77 45.25 -45.76
C ASN A 34 -26.23 46.71 -45.77
N ALA A 35 -26.21 47.39 -44.60
CA ALA A 35 -26.53 48.85 -44.55
C ALA A 35 -25.63 49.68 -45.43
N HIS A 36 -24.32 49.36 -45.40
CA HIS A 36 -23.34 50.06 -46.24
C HIS A 36 -23.58 49.86 -47.73
N VAL A 37 -23.87 48.61 -48.15
CA VAL A 37 -24.18 48.29 -49.56
C VAL A 37 -25.43 49.02 -50.02
N ILE A 38 -26.50 49.00 -49.20
CA ILE A 38 -27.77 49.65 -49.54
C ILE A 38 -27.63 51.18 -49.55
N SER A 39 -26.80 51.77 -48.67
CA SER A 39 -26.58 53.23 -48.65
C SER A 39 -25.88 53.76 -49.91
N MET A 40 -25.20 52.89 -50.66
CA MET A 40 -24.55 53.24 -51.94
C MET A 40 -25.49 53.19 -53.14
N MET A 41 -26.70 52.59 -52.97
CA MET A 41 -27.73 52.49 -54.03
C MET A 41 -28.46 53.85 -54.15
N LYS A 42 -28.88 54.20 -55.39
CA LYS A 42 -29.69 55.40 -55.55
C LYS A 42 -31.08 55.21 -54.97
N PRO A 43 -31.68 56.22 -54.34
CA PRO A 43 -33.01 56.11 -53.74
C PRO A 43 -34.10 55.71 -54.68
N GLU A 44 -33.95 55.96 -55.99
CA GLU A 44 -34.90 55.61 -57.06
C GLU A 44 -34.91 54.11 -57.41
N ASP A 45 -33.81 53.41 -57.17
CA ASP A 45 -33.61 51.96 -57.45
C ASP A 45 -34.02 51.09 -56.26
N LEU A 46 -34.12 51.64 -55.05
CA LEU A 46 -34.48 50.95 -53.85
C LEU A 46 -35.75 50.08 -53.92
N PRO A 47 -36.87 50.57 -54.46
CA PRO A 47 -38.10 49.75 -54.50
C PRO A 47 -38.04 48.50 -55.42
N ASN A 48 -37.26 48.58 -56.48
CA ASN A 48 -37.24 47.52 -57.50
C ASN A 48 -36.20 46.39 -57.19
N GLU A 49 -35.06 46.69 -56.65
CA GLU A 49 -34.07 45.67 -56.29
C GLU A 49 -34.28 45.05 -54.91
N ILE A 50 -34.87 45.80 -53.99
CA ILE A 50 -35.16 45.27 -52.64
C ILE A 50 -36.26 44.19 -52.66
N ASN A 51 -37.26 44.34 -53.52
CA ASN A 51 -38.36 43.37 -53.59
C ASN A 51 -37.96 41.99 -54.16
N TYR A 52 -36.86 41.87 -54.86
CA TYR A 52 -36.48 40.60 -55.51
C TYR A 52 -35.42 39.77 -54.77
N ASN A 53 -34.43 40.39 -54.16
CA ASN A 53 -33.31 39.65 -53.60
C ASN A 53 -33.21 39.70 -52.07
N LEU A 54 -33.72 40.69 -51.37
CA LEU A 54 -33.50 40.91 -49.93
C LEU A 54 -34.67 40.37 -49.06
N ASN A 55 -35.86 40.12 -49.66
CA ASN A 55 -36.98 39.50 -48.95
C ASN A 55 -36.73 38.00 -48.66
N GLU A 56 -35.92 37.29 -49.48
CA GLU A 56 -35.55 35.88 -49.23
C GLU A 56 -34.70 35.75 -47.97
N ASP A 57 -33.86 36.74 -47.66
CA ASP A 57 -33.00 36.75 -46.44
C ASP A 57 -33.71 37.29 -45.19
N GLY A 58 -35.00 37.65 -45.27
CA GLY A 58 -35.80 38.13 -44.16
C GLY A 58 -35.31 39.49 -43.60
N LEU A 59 -34.72 40.30 -44.44
CA LEU A 59 -34.23 41.63 -44.09
C LEU A 59 -35.34 42.68 -44.27
N ARG A 60 -35.62 43.49 -43.25
CA ARG A 60 -36.50 44.63 -43.30
C ARG A 60 -35.70 45.90 -43.44
N ILE A 61 -35.99 46.72 -44.43
CA ILE A 61 -35.30 47.97 -44.70
C ILE A 61 -36.27 49.10 -44.48
N THR A 62 -35.85 50.11 -43.71
CA THR A 62 -36.67 51.33 -43.43
C THR A 62 -35.80 52.55 -43.66
N LEU A 63 -36.24 53.52 -44.43
CA LEU A 63 -35.64 54.84 -44.62
C LEU A 63 -36.43 55.86 -43.78
N ILE A 64 -35.74 56.64 -42.99
CA ILE A 64 -36.31 57.52 -41.98
C ILE A 64 -35.73 58.94 -42.16
N ALA A 65 -36.58 59.94 -42.18
CA ALA A 65 -36.15 61.34 -42.19
C ALA A 65 -35.51 61.79 -40.89
N GLU A 66 -34.79 62.90 -40.88
CA GLU A 66 -34.14 63.47 -39.68
C GLU A 66 -35.10 63.79 -38.54
N ASP A 67 -36.35 64.08 -38.86
CA ASP A 67 -37.42 64.33 -37.89
C ASP A 67 -38.02 63.01 -37.32
N GLY A 68 -37.59 61.86 -37.81
CA GLY A 68 -38.07 60.54 -37.39
C GLY A 68 -39.25 59.99 -38.20
N THR A 69 -39.74 60.69 -39.21
CA THR A 69 -40.82 60.24 -40.10
C THR A 69 -40.31 59.12 -41.01
N VAL A 70 -41.06 58.05 -41.18
CA VAL A 70 -40.73 56.95 -42.09
C VAL A 70 -41.01 57.36 -43.51
N ILE A 71 -40.01 57.35 -44.37
CA ILE A 71 -40.07 57.66 -45.80
C ILE A 71 -40.40 56.42 -46.64
N TYR A 72 -39.83 55.29 -46.22
CA TYR A 72 -39.98 54.02 -46.90
C TYR A 72 -39.82 52.85 -45.95
N ASP A 73 -40.57 51.79 -46.12
CA ASP A 73 -40.41 50.51 -45.41
C ASP A 73 -40.68 49.35 -46.37
N SER A 74 -39.81 48.31 -46.35
CA SER A 74 -39.92 47.18 -47.29
C SER A 74 -41.04 46.17 -46.95
N MET A 75 -41.66 46.25 -45.74
CA MET A 75 -42.63 45.29 -45.28
C MET A 75 -43.99 45.86 -44.96
N GLU A 76 -44.09 47.20 -44.72
CA GLU A 76 -45.34 47.85 -44.32
C GLU A 76 -45.52 49.21 -45.02
N ASP A 77 -46.79 49.67 -45.08
CA ASP A 77 -47.16 50.96 -45.62
C ASP A 77 -46.69 52.07 -44.67
N GLU A 78 -45.77 52.95 -45.16
CA GLU A 78 -45.17 54.04 -44.42
C GLU A 78 -46.23 54.98 -43.81
N SER A 79 -47.37 55.17 -44.47
CA SER A 79 -48.45 56.04 -44.02
C SER A 79 -49.12 55.62 -42.70
N LYS A 80 -48.93 54.37 -42.29
CA LYS A 80 -49.46 53.74 -41.07
C LYS A 80 -48.47 53.69 -39.94
N MET A 81 -47.23 54.16 -40.15
CA MET A 81 -46.18 54.04 -39.19
C MET A 81 -46.10 55.27 -38.29
N GLU A 82 -45.88 55.01 -37.00
CA GLU A 82 -45.56 56.05 -36.01
C GLU A 82 -44.18 56.63 -36.24
N ASN A 83 -43.92 57.82 -35.69
CA ASN A 83 -42.60 58.43 -35.72
C ASN A 83 -41.57 57.53 -35.01
N HIS A 84 -40.43 57.34 -35.64
CA HIS A 84 -39.39 56.42 -35.18
C HIS A 84 -38.23 57.09 -34.46
N ARG A 85 -38.24 58.38 -34.20
CA ARG A 85 -37.14 59.20 -33.67
C ARG A 85 -36.67 58.73 -32.30
N GLU A 86 -37.60 58.32 -31.43
CA GLU A 86 -37.26 57.87 -30.06
C GLU A 86 -36.78 56.41 -30.00
N ARG A 87 -36.72 55.72 -31.12
CA ARG A 87 -36.21 54.32 -31.12
C ARG A 87 -34.71 54.32 -30.87
N PRO A 88 -34.18 53.45 -29.94
CA PRO A 88 -32.77 53.50 -29.47
C PRO A 88 -31.77 53.42 -30.63
N GLU A 89 -32.03 52.56 -31.64
CA GLU A 89 -31.20 52.46 -32.83
C GLU A 89 -31.18 53.73 -33.68
N ILE A 90 -32.30 54.45 -33.77
CA ILE A 90 -32.44 55.69 -34.57
C ILE A 90 -31.85 56.85 -33.83
N ALA A 91 -32.16 57.03 -32.53
CA ALA A 91 -31.59 58.08 -31.69
C ALA A 91 -30.05 57.99 -31.69
N SER A 92 -29.51 56.79 -31.51
CA SER A 92 -28.06 56.58 -31.56
C SER A 92 -27.45 56.86 -32.94
N ALA A 93 -28.16 56.51 -34.03
CA ALA A 93 -27.68 56.81 -35.40
C ALA A 93 -27.66 58.30 -35.70
N LEU A 94 -28.66 59.06 -35.21
CA LEU A 94 -28.72 60.51 -35.37
C LEU A 94 -27.61 61.23 -34.58
N GLU A 95 -27.26 60.73 -33.38
CA GLU A 95 -26.22 61.30 -32.53
C GLU A 95 -24.79 60.88 -32.90
N ASN A 96 -24.59 59.59 -33.13
CA ASN A 96 -23.26 58.97 -33.26
C ASN A 96 -22.92 58.47 -34.67
N GLY A 97 -23.85 58.62 -35.63
CA GLY A 97 -23.72 58.12 -37.00
C GLY A 97 -24.15 56.67 -37.17
N GLU A 98 -24.15 55.85 -36.13
CA GLU A 98 -24.66 54.47 -36.15
C GLU A 98 -25.36 54.10 -34.83
N GLY A 99 -26.32 53.18 -34.91
CA GLY A 99 -27.05 52.67 -33.76
C GLY A 99 -27.43 51.18 -33.89
N ARG A 100 -27.44 50.50 -32.78
CA ARG A 100 -27.74 49.06 -32.70
C ARG A 100 -28.78 48.81 -31.60
N ALA A 101 -29.80 48.01 -31.89
CA ALA A 101 -30.77 47.61 -30.88
C ALA A 101 -31.26 46.16 -31.15
N MET A 102 -31.62 45.50 -30.09
CA MET A 102 -32.38 44.27 -30.16
C MET A 102 -33.64 44.45 -29.37
N ARG A 103 -34.80 44.40 -30.02
CA ARG A 103 -36.08 44.61 -29.36
C ARG A 103 -37.20 43.84 -30.02
N LYS A 104 -38.31 43.69 -29.31
CA LYS A 104 -39.52 43.08 -29.86
C LYS A 104 -40.09 44.04 -30.90
N SER A 105 -40.28 43.55 -32.12
CA SER A 105 -40.95 44.34 -33.18
C SER A 105 -42.43 44.55 -32.82
N THR A 106 -42.88 45.77 -32.95
CA THR A 106 -44.30 46.11 -32.76
C THR A 106 -45.16 45.50 -33.86
N THR A 107 -44.57 45.27 -35.02
CA THR A 107 -45.24 44.76 -36.21
C THR A 107 -45.27 43.24 -36.27
N SER A 108 -44.14 42.56 -36.05
CA SER A 108 -44.02 41.10 -36.18
C SER A 108 -44.19 40.35 -34.86
N ALA A 109 -44.32 41.08 -33.72
CA ALA A 109 -44.33 40.52 -32.36
C ALA A 109 -43.12 39.65 -32.02
N LYS A 110 -42.05 39.64 -32.84
CA LYS A 110 -40.82 38.85 -32.71
C LYS A 110 -39.70 39.73 -32.25
N HIS A 111 -38.66 39.13 -31.65
CA HIS A 111 -37.42 39.84 -31.39
C HIS A 111 -36.67 40.05 -32.71
N THR A 112 -36.29 41.26 -32.98
CA THR A 112 -35.64 41.68 -34.23
C THR A 112 -34.35 42.45 -33.87
N PHE A 113 -33.29 42.17 -34.58
CA PHE A 113 -32.04 42.92 -34.52
C PHE A 113 -32.13 44.07 -35.49
N TYR A 114 -31.87 45.26 -35.00
CA TYR A 114 -31.87 46.48 -35.79
C TYR A 114 -30.48 47.11 -35.80
N TYR A 115 -30.05 47.50 -36.99
CA TYR A 115 -28.90 48.37 -37.21
C TYR A 115 -29.38 49.58 -37.97
N ALA A 116 -28.97 50.75 -37.53
CA ALA A 116 -29.29 52.03 -38.17
C ALA A 116 -27.99 52.80 -38.46
N MET A 117 -27.91 53.44 -39.60
CA MET A 117 -26.81 54.32 -39.95
C MET A 117 -27.33 55.63 -40.56
N ARG A 118 -26.64 56.74 -40.26
CA ARG A 118 -26.96 58.02 -40.90
C ARG A 118 -26.31 58.04 -42.28
N THR A 119 -27.09 58.44 -43.29
CA THR A 119 -26.66 58.61 -44.68
C THR A 119 -26.17 60.04 -44.91
N ASP A 120 -25.42 60.27 -46.02
CA ASP A 120 -24.79 61.55 -46.32
C ASP A 120 -25.84 62.65 -46.57
N ASP A 121 -27.05 62.32 -46.94
CA ASP A 121 -28.17 63.20 -47.15
C ASP A 121 -28.96 63.52 -45.85
N GLY A 122 -28.42 63.11 -44.68
CA GLY A 122 -29.02 63.39 -43.37
C GLY A 122 -30.13 62.46 -42.90
N LYS A 123 -30.58 61.51 -43.75
CA LYS A 123 -31.56 60.51 -43.39
C LYS A 123 -30.95 59.36 -42.59
N VAL A 124 -31.79 58.49 -42.04
CA VAL A 124 -31.33 57.29 -41.33
C VAL A 124 -31.82 56.05 -42.06
N LEU A 125 -30.90 55.22 -42.51
CA LEU A 125 -31.17 53.89 -43.05
C LEU A 125 -31.19 52.87 -41.90
N ARG A 126 -32.29 52.23 -41.68
CA ARG A 126 -32.42 51.14 -40.68
C ARG A 126 -32.61 49.80 -41.37
N ILE A 127 -31.87 48.78 -40.96
CA ILE A 127 -32.04 47.40 -41.38
C ILE A 127 -32.40 46.56 -40.17
N GLY A 128 -33.39 45.70 -40.32
CA GLY A 128 -33.82 44.75 -39.31
C GLY A 128 -33.79 43.30 -39.80
N LYS A 129 -33.38 42.38 -38.93
CA LYS A 129 -33.42 40.94 -39.18
C LYS A 129 -34.10 40.19 -38.04
N ASP A 130 -35.11 39.35 -38.38
CA ASP A 130 -35.83 38.59 -37.40
C ASP A 130 -34.99 37.53 -36.70
N SER A 131 -35.17 37.37 -35.40
CA SER A 131 -34.37 36.46 -34.56
C SER A 131 -34.77 34.98 -34.74
N ASN A 132 -35.79 34.63 -35.49
CA ASN A 132 -36.23 33.24 -35.69
C ASN A 132 -35.16 32.34 -36.27
N SER A 133 -34.34 32.87 -37.20
CA SER A 133 -33.18 32.14 -37.74
C SER A 133 -32.14 31.80 -36.67
N ILE A 134 -31.98 32.66 -35.68
CA ILE A 134 -31.03 32.50 -34.58
C ILE A 134 -31.49 31.45 -33.60
N TYR A 135 -32.77 31.48 -33.20
CA TYR A 135 -33.34 30.47 -32.30
C TYR A 135 -33.27 29.07 -32.90
N SER A 136 -33.51 28.94 -34.23
CA SER A 136 -33.40 27.62 -34.90
C SER A 136 -31.96 27.11 -34.93
N LEU A 137 -30.98 27.99 -35.11
CA LEU A 137 -29.52 27.64 -35.04
C LEU A 137 -29.10 27.28 -33.61
N ILE A 138 -29.54 28.04 -32.62
CA ILE A 138 -29.24 27.75 -31.20
C ILE A 138 -29.80 26.37 -30.82
N ILE A 139 -31.04 26.09 -31.17
CA ILE A 139 -31.70 24.82 -30.89
C ILE A 139 -30.89 23.65 -31.53
N LYS A 140 -30.47 23.77 -32.79
CA LYS A 140 -29.63 22.75 -33.46
C LYS A 140 -28.30 22.55 -32.76
N MET A 141 -27.67 23.64 -32.32
CA MET A 141 -26.43 23.59 -31.57
C MET A 141 -26.59 22.93 -30.18
N VAL A 142 -27.67 23.22 -29.49
CA VAL A 142 -28.03 22.55 -28.22
C VAL A 142 -28.16 21.05 -28.41
N TYR A 143 -28.90 20.59 -29.42
CA TYR A 143 -29.00 19.17 -29.71
C TYR A 143 -27.67 18.51 -30.03
N LEU A 144 -26.81 19.17 -30.83
CA LEU A 144 -25.47 18.68 -31.16
C LEU A 144 -24.60 18.57 -29.90
N THR A 145 -24.60 19.63 -29.08
CA THR A 145 -23.80 19.65 -27.82
C THR A 145 -24.26 18.58 -26.84
N LEU A 146 -25.57 18.40 -26.69
CA LEU A 146 -26.13 17.36 -25.84
C LEU A 146 -25.81 15.95 -26.33
N SER A 147 -25.87 15.71 -27.66
CA SER A 147 -25.56 14.41 -28.24
C SER A 147 -24.07 14.05 -28.06
N VAL A 148 -23.16 14.98 -28.30
CA VAL A 148 -21.72 14.79 -28.08
C VAL A 148 -21.46 14.58 -26.59
N GLY A 149 -22.05 15.39 -25.70
CA GLY A 149 -21.92 15.23 -24.26
C GLY A 149 -22.39 13.87 -23.77
N PHE A 150 -23.51 13.37 -24.30
CA PHE A 150 -24.04 12.05 -24.00
C PHE A 150 -23.07 10.92 -24.45
N CYS A 151 -22.55 11.02 -25.67
CA CYS A 151 -21.55 10.06 -26.18
C CYS A 151 -20.28 10.01 -25.30
N VAL A 152 -19.77 11.17 -24.91
CA VAL A 152 -18.60 11.28 -24.02
C VAL A 152 -18.93 10.69 -22.64
N PHE A 153 -20.09 10.97 -22.10
CA PHE A 153 -20.53 10.42 -20.80
C PHE A 153 -20.60 8.89 -20.82
N VAL A 154 -21.21 8.31 -21.87
CA VAL A 154 -21.28 6.85 -22.04
C VAL A 154 -19.87 6.26 -22.15
N LEU A 155 -19.00 6.86 -22.97
CA LEU A 155 -17.62 6.41 -23.13
C LEU A 155 -16.87 6.44 -21.80
N CYS A 156 -16.94 7.55 -21.05
CA CYS A 156 -16.30 7.67 -19.73
C CYS A 156 -16.85 6.64 -18.74
N THR A 157 -18.16 6.37 -18.77
CA THR A 157 -18.79 5.37 -17.91
C THR A 157 -18.28 3.96 -18.20
N VAL A 158 -18.20 3.59 -19.48
CA VAL A 158 -17.70 2.28 -19.91
C VAL A 158 -16.21 2.13 -19.55
N LEU A 159 -15.41 3.16 -19.80
CA LEU A 159 -13.97 3.16 -19.44
C LEU A 159 -13.78 3.06 -17.92
N ALA A 160 -14.50 3.86 -17.14
CA ALA A 160 -14.44 3.81 -15.69
C ALA A 160 -14.83 2.43 -15.14
N HIS A 161 -15.93 1.85 -15.66
CA HIS A 161 -16.35 0.51 -15.25
C HIS A 161 -15.30 -0.56 -15.59
N ARG A 162 -14.75 -0.53 -16.81
CA ARG A 162 -13.69 -1.46 -17.23
C ARG A 162 -12.43 -1.30 -16.38
N LEU A 163 -12.01 -0.05 -16.12
CA LEU A 163 -10.83 0.23 -15.32
C LEU A 163 -11.01 -0.23 -13.87
N THR A 164 -12.16 0.08 -13.26
CA THR A 164 -12.50 -0.37 -11.89
C THR A 164 -12.49 -1.89 -11.80
N LYS A 165 -13.20 -2.58 -12.71
CA LYS A 165 -13.21 -4.05 -12.74
C LYS A 165 -11.80 -4.62 -12.94
N ARG A 166 -11.01 -3.98 -13.77
CA ARG A 166 -9.65 -4.41 -14.07
C ARG A 166 -8.69 -4.21 -12.89
N LEU A 167 -8.80 -3.13 -12.11
CA LEU A 167 -7.93 -2.84 -10.96
C LEU A 167 -8.43 -3.46 -9.64
N VAL A 168 -9.73 -3.47 -9.40
CA VAL A 168 -10.30 -3.88 -8.10
C VAL A 168 -10.49 -5.39 -8.01
N THR A 169 -10.91 -6.05 -9.09
CA THR A 169 -11.16 -7.51 -9.06
C THR A 169 -9.94 -8.35 -8.63
N PRO A 170 -8.70 -8.08 -9.09
CA PRO A 170 -7.53 -8.79 -8.59
C PRO A 170 -7.31 -8.57 -7.09
N ILE A 171 -7.55 -7.34 -6.60
CA ILE A 171 -7.39 -7.00 -5.18
C ILE A 171 -8.43 -7.75 -4.32
N GLU A 172 -9.69 -7.83 -4.76
CA GLU A 172 -10.74 -8.62 -4.09
C GLU A 172 -10.38 -10.10 -4.03
N LYS A 173 -9.93 -10.68 -5.15
CA LYS A 173 -9.45 -12.07 -5.20
C LYS A 173 -8.25 -12.31 -4.28
N MET A 174 -7.37 -11.32 -4.09
CA MET A 174 -6.26 -11.39 -3.15
C MET A 174 -6.75 -11.43 -1.70
N ALA A 175 -7.79 -10.67 -1.37
CA ALA A 175 -8.37 -10.66 -0.03
C ALA A 175 -9.00 -12.01 0.34
N ASP A 176 -9.63 -12.70 -0.63
CA ASP A 176 -10.28 -13.98 -0.40
C ASP A 176 -9.28 -15.14 -0.34
N ASN A 177 -8.24 -15.19 -1.16
CA ASN A 177 -7.25 -16.28 -1.13
C ASN A 177 -5.92 -15.93 -1.84
N ILE A 178 -5.04 -15.28 -1.11
CA ILE A 178 -3.75 -14.79 -1.64
C ILE A 178 -2.80 -15.91 -2.09
N VAL A 179 -2.97 -17.12 -1.55
CA VAL A 179 -2.10 -18.27 -1.82
C VAL A 179 -2.40 -18.89 -3.19
N LEU A 180 -3.67 -18.82 -3.64
CA LEU A 180 -4.13 -19.45 -4.90
C LEU A 180 -4.00 -18.57 -6.14
N LEU A 181 -3.58 -17.31 -5.99
CA LEU A 181 -3.37 -16.41 -7.14
C LEU A 181 -2.18 -16.87 -7.97
N GLU A 182 -2.42 -17.19 -9.23
CA GLU A 182 -1.35 -17.41 -10.20
C GLU A 182 -0.73 -16.06 -10.62
N GLU A 183 0.56 -16.05 -10.93
CA GLU A 183 1.27 -14.82 -11.38
C GLU A 183 0.68 -14.22 -12.66
N ASN A 184 -0.01 -15.03 -13.47
CA ASN A 184 -0.65 -14.62 -14.71
C ASN A 184 -1.97 -13.85 -14.51
N ASP A 185 -2.57 -13.92 -13.33
CA ASP A 185 -3.84 -13.26 -13.00
C ASP A 185 -3.66 -11.80 -12.51
N VAL A 186 -2.41 -11.36 -12.39
CA VAL A 186 -2.05 -10.07 -11.80
C VAL A 186 -1.29 -9.22 -12.81
N TYR A 187 -1.55 -7.91 -12.82
CA TYR A 187 -0.78 -6.95 -13.65
C TYR A 187 0.69 -6.94 -13.29
N ASP A 188 1.55 -6.71 -14.29
CA ASP A 188 3.00 -6.68 -14.12
C ASP A 188 3.42 -5.65 -13.04
N GLU A 189 2.74 -4.51 -12.97
CA GLU A 189 2.98 -3.47 -11.97
C GLU A 189 2.63 -3.90 -10.54
N MET A 190 1.73 -4.86 -10.36
CA MET A 190 1.32 -5.37 -9.06
C MET A 190 2.06 -6.65 -8.64
N LYS A 191 2.78 -7.32 -9.52
CA LYS A 191 3.53 -8.55 -9.21
C LYS A 191 4.48 -8.41 -8.02
N PRO A 192 5.29 -7.32 -7.89
CA PRO A 192 6.17 -7.16 -6.73
C PRO A 192 5.40 -7.05 -5.40
N PHE A 193 4.26 -6.37 -5.43
CA PHE A 193 3.39 -6.21 -4.26
C PHE A 193 2.77 -7.56 -3.85
N VAL A 194 2.23 -8.32 -4.81
CA VAL A 194 1.67 -9.66 -4.57
C VAL A 194 2.74 -10.61 -4.04
N ALA A 195 3.94 -10.61 -4.62
CA ALA A 195 5.05 -11.43 -4.15
C ALA A 195 5.43 -11.11 -2.70
N THR A 196 5.45 -9.81 -2.35
CA THR A 196 5.74 -9.36 -0.97
C THR A 196 4.67 -9.84 0.00
N ILE A 197 3.39 -9.67 -0.33
CA ILE A 197 2.29 -10.12 0.54
C ILE A 197 2.25 -11.66 0.66
N LYS A 198 2.45 -12.39 -0.44
CA LYS A 198 2.58 -13.86 -0.39
C LYS A 198 3.70 -14.30 0.55
N LYS A 199 4.86 -13.66 0.45
CA LYS A 199 5.99 -13.94 1.33
C LYS A 199 5.62 -13.67 2.79
N GLN A 200 5.06 -12.51 3.10
CA GLN A 200 4.60 -12.16 4.45
C GLN A 200 3.56 -13.15 4.98
N HIS A 201 2.60 -13.56 4.14
CA HIS A 201 1.58 -14.52 4.53
C HIS A 201 2.18 -15.90 4.86
N VAL A 202 3.11 -16.40 4.04
CA VAL A 202 3.85 -17.63 4.30
C VAL A 202 4.66 -17.52 5.59
N ASP A 203 5.31 -16.40 5.82
CA ASP A 203 6.08 -16.15 7.04
C ASP A 203 5.16 -16.15 8.28
N ILE A 204 4.00 -15.48 8.21
CA ILE A 204 2.98 -15.49 9.29
C ILE A 204 2.49 -16.91 9.59
N LEU A 205 2.15 -17.70 8.56
CA LEU A 205 1.71 -19.08 8.75
C LEU A 205 2.81 -19.92 9.39
N LYS A 206 4.05 -19.76 8.95
CA LYS A 206 5.22 -20.45 9.52
C LYS A 206 5.44 -20.08 10.98
N HIS A 207 5.35 -18.80 11.33
CA HIS A 207 5.43 -18.36 12.72
C HIS A 207 4.27 -18.88 13.57
N SER A 208 3.05 -18.90 13.04
CA SER A 208 1.88 -19.46 13.72
C SER A 208 2.06 -20.95 13.98
N GLN A 209 2.51 -21.72 12.99
CA GLN A 209 2.78 -23.14 13.13
C GLN A 209 3.89 -23.40 14.16
N MET A 210 5.00 -22.67 14.10
CA MET A 210 6.10 -22.79 15.08
C MET A 210 5.60 -22.49 16.51
N ARG A 211 4.71 -21.52 16.68
CA ARG A 211 4.12 -21.20 17.99
C ARG A 211 3.19 -22.31 18.49
N GLN A 212 2.39 -22.91 17.61
CA GLN A 212 1.55 -24.06 17.97
C GLN A 212 2.39 -25.28 18.38
N GLU A 213 3.41 -25.62 17.58
CA GLU A 213 4.33 -26.71 17.89
C GLU A 213 5.08 -26.48 19.20
N PHE A 214 5.53 -25.23 19.44
CA PHE A 214 6.16 -24.85 20.70
C PHE A 214 5.20 -25.08 21.89
N THR A 215 3.96 -24.59 21.83
CA THR A 215 2.98 -24.74 22.92
C THR A 215 2.64 -26.20 23.17
N ALA A 216 2.48 -27.00 22.12
CA ALA A 216 2.23 -28.42 22.25
C ALA A 216 3.42 -29.15 22.90
N ASN A 217 4.65 -28.85 22.45
CA ASN A 217 5.86 -29.46 22.99
C ASN A 217 6.10 -29.06 24.45
N VAL A 218 5.91 -27.79 24.82
CA VAL A 218 5.95 -27.33 26.22
C VAL A 218 4.97 -28.12 27.08
N SER A 219 3.72 -28.22 26.65
CA SER A 219 2.70 -28.95 27.40
C SER A 219 3.07 -30.42 27.61
N HIS A 220 3.61 -31.05 26.58
CA HIS A 220 4.03 -32.43 26.67
C HIS A 220 5.26 -32.63 27.56
N GLU A 221 6.29 -31.82 27.46
CA GLU A 221 7.51 -31.91 28.24
C GLU A 221 7.30 -31.54 29.72
N LEU A 222 6.31 -30.66 30.05
CA LEU A 222 5.90 -30.38 31.43
C LEU A 222 5.05 -31.53 32.02
N LYS A 223 4.15 -32.11 31.24
CA LYS A 223 3.24 -33.17 31.74
C LYS A 223 3.99 -34.41 32.18
N THR A 224 5.05 -34.82 31.45
CA THR A 224 5.81 -36.07 31.71
C THR A 224 6.42 -36.08 33.11
N PRO A 225 7.28 -35.12 33.53
CA PRO A 225 7.85 -35.09 34.88
C PRO A 225 6.78 -34.89 35.97
N LEU A 226 5.75 -34.08 35.70
CA LEU A 226 4.65 -33.86 36.65
C LEU A 226 3.88 -35.15 36.93
N THR A 227 3.60 -35.94 35.91
CA THR A 227 2.94 -37.26 36.07
C THR A 227 3.83 -38.22 36.86
N ALA A 228 5.18 -38.21 36.65
CA ALA A 228 6.10 -39.02 37.43
C ALA A 228 6.11 -38.62 38.92
N ILE A 229 6.19 -37.31 39.20
CA ILE A 229 6.13 -36.74 40.56
C ILE A 229 4.86 -37.20 41.24
N SER A 230 3.68 -36.97 40.61
CA SER A 230 2.37 -37.36 41.16
C SER A 230 2.27 -38.88 41.41
N GLY A 231 2.70 -39.70 40.44
CA GLY A 231 2.62 -41.14 40.56
C GLY A 231 3.50 -41.72 41.67
N TYR A 232 4.75 -41.28 41.76
CA TYR A 232 5.63 -41.71 42.86
C TYR A 232 5.16 -41.19 44.22
N ALA A 233 4.69 -39.94 44.29
CA ALA A 233 4.12 -39.39 45.52
C ALA A 233 2.87 -40.15 46.01
N GLU A 234 1.99 -40.55 45.09
CA GLU A 234 0.80 -41.38 45.38
C GLU A 234 1.16 -42.77 45.92
N LEU A 235 2.19 -43.42 45.31
CA LEU A 235 2.70 -44.72 45.79
C LEU A 235 3.25 -44.62 47.23
N ILE A 236 3.99 -43.54 47.53
CA ILE A 236 4.48 -43.28 48.90
C ILE A 236 3.31 -43.02 49.85
N ALA A 237 2.36 -42.17 49.47
CA ALA A 237 1.23 -41.77 50.29
C ALA A 237 0.25 -42.90 50.58
N SER A 238 0.12 -43.86 49.65
CA SER A 238 -0.75 -45.06 49.85
C SER A 238 -0.16 -46.12 50.78
N GLY A 239 1.08 -45.94 51.24
CA GLY A 239 1.76 -46.89 52.08
C GLY A 239 2.15 -48.22 51.37
N MET A 240 2.13 -48.26 50.05
CA MET A 240 2.51 -49.41 49.25
C MET A 240 4.01 -49.61 49.08
N THR A 241 4.84 -48.74 49.70
CA THR A 241 6.30 -48.71 49.56
C THR A 241 7.00 -49.12 50.85
N SER A 242 8.07 -49.88 50.76
CA SER A 242 8.96 -50.21 51.88
C SER A 242 10.23 -49.31 51.87
N GLY A 243 11.01 -49.25 52.94
CA GLY A 243 12.09 -48.30 53.17
C GLY A 243 13.01 -47.94 51.97
N GLU A 244 13.53 -48.92 51.25
CA GLU A 244 14.38 -48.68 50.06
C GLU A 244 13.59 -48.15 48.89
N ASP A 245 12.37 -48.64 48.64
CA ASP A 245 11.51 -48.15 47.58
C ASP A 245 11.10 -46.68 47.81
N THR A 246 10.82 -46.28 49.08
CA THR A 246 10.49 -44.93 49.44
C THR A 246 11.66 -43.95 49.13
N ILE A 247 12.91 -44.35 49.42
CA ILE A 247 14.09 -43.57 49.07
C ILE A 247 14.24 -43.43 47.55
N HIS A 248 14.05 -44.55 46.86
CA HIS A 248 14.09 -44.58 45.39
C HIS A 248 13.04 -43.60 44.75
N PHE A 249 11.77 -43.74 45.17
CA PHE A 249 10.73 -42.88 44.66
C PHE A 249 10.90 -41.41 45.03
N ALA A 250 11.36 -41.12 46.25
CA ALA A 250 11.72 -39.73 46.66
C ALA A 250 12.83 -39.16 45.77
N THR A 251 13.84 -40.00 45.44
CA THR A 251 14.93 -39.61 44.53
C THR A 251 14.41 -39.33 43.11
N GLU A 252 13.53 -40.12 42.58
CA GLU A 252 12.92 -39.94 41.25
C GLU A 252 11.98 -38.70 41.23
N ILE A 253 11.27 -38.40 42.33
CA ILE A 253 10.51 -37.16 42.48
C ILE A 253 11.45 -35.97 42.44
N HIS A 254 12.56 -35.99 43.18
CA HIS A 254 13.56 -34.92 43.21
C HIS A 254 14.13 -34.66 41.83
N LYS A 255 14.61 -35.69 41.15
CA LYS A 255 15.13 -35.59 39.77
C LYS A 255 14.10 -35.04 38.79
N SER A 256 12.85 -35.42 38.91
CA SER A 256 11.76 -34.93 38.06
C SER A 256 11.43 -33.47 38.33
N ALA A 257 11.50 -33.03 39.60
CA ALA A 257 11.32 -31.63 40.00
C ALA A 257 12.46 -30.74 39.51
N GLU A 258 13.72 -31.18 39.66
CA GLU A 258 14.88 -30.48 39.11
C GLU A 258 14.77 -30.30 37.60
N ARG A 259 14.42 -31.40 36.89
CA ARG A 259 14.22 -31.36 35.43
C ARG A 259 13.13 -30.36 35.03
N LEU A 260 12.01 -30.32 35.79
CA LEU A 260 10.91 -29.40 35.55
C LEU A 260 11.38 -27.95 35.75
N GLN A 261 12.17 -27.68 36.78
CA GLN A 261 12.71 -26.37 37.07
C GLN A 261 13.65 -25.88 35.95
N TYR A 262 14.55 -26.74 35.47
CA TYR A 262 15.41 -26.41 34.31
C TYR A 262 14.58 -26.08 33.07
N LEU A 263 13.56 -26.89 32.78
CA LEU A 263 12.69 -26.66 31.64
C LEU A 263 11.92 -25.33 31.73
N ILE A 264 11.41 -24.99 32.90
CA ILE A 264 10.73 -23.70 33.13
C ILE A 264 11.69 -22.53 32.92
N ASN A 265 12.91 -22.61 33.47
CA ASN A 265 13.92 -21.56 33.30
C ASN A 265 14.30 -21.38 31.83
N ASP A 266 14.50 -22.48 31.09
CA ASP A 266 14.79 -22.43 29.65
C ASP A 266 13.65 -21.78 28.84
N ILE A 267 12.39 -22.07 29.20
CA ILE A 267 11.20 -21.49 28.55
C ILE A 267 11.12 -19.96 28.83
N ILE A 268 11.32 -19.55 30.09
CA ILE A 268 11.32 -18.13 30.47
C ILE A 268 12.42 -17.41 29.68
N LYS A 269 13.65 -17.97 29.67
CA LYS A 269 14.79 -17.39 28.95
C LYS A 269 14.51 -17.25 27.46
N LEU A 270 13.97 -18.30 26.85
CA LEU A 270 13.62 -18.26 25.43
C LEU A 270 12.53 -17.21 25.14
N SER A 271 11.55 -17.04 26.04
CA SER A 271 10.52 -16.00 25.93
C SER A 271 11.09 -14.59 26.05
N GLU A 272 12.08 -14.37 26.94
CA GLU A 272 12.79 -13.10 27.04
C GLU A 272 13.61 -12.79 25.78
N LEU A 273 14.26 -13.80 25.20
CA LEU A 273 15.05 -13.68 23.97
C LEU A 273 14.18 -13.47 22.72
N ASP A 274 12.92 -13.89 22.73
CA ASP A 274 11.93 -13.68 21.65
C ASP A 274 11.30 -12.29 21.70
N SER A 275 11.44 -11.52 22.78
CA SER A 275 10.84 -10.19 22.92
C SER A 275 11.77 -9.11 22.37
N ASP A 276 11.30 -8.33 21.39
CA ASP A 276 12.04 -7.19 20.82
C ASP A 276 12.16 -5.99 21.77
N ASP A 277 11.46 -6.00 22.92
CA ASP A 277 11.35 -4.84 23.82
C ASP A 277 12.47 -4.73 24.86
N THR A 278 13.36 -5.72 25.00
CA THR A 278 14.42 -5.70 26.02
C THR A 278 15.62 -4.92 25.48
N LYS A 279 15.88 -3.73 26.03
CA LYS A 279 17.15 -3.03 25.83
C LYS A 279 18.27 -3.87 26.45
N ILE A 280 19.00 -4.59 25.58
CA ILE A 280 20.16 -5.37 26.00
C ILE A 280 21.34 -4.41 26.13
N GLU A 281 21.90 -4.30 27.33
CA GLU A 281 23.11 -3.53 27.55
C GLU A 281 24.31 -4.35 27.11
N PHE A 282 25.15 -3.78 26.25
CA PHE A 282 26.35 -4.38 25.71
C PHE A 282 27.60 -3.74 26.38
N GLU A 283 28.50 -4.56 26.87
CA GLU A 283 29.78 -4.16 27.41
C GLU A 283 30.94 -4.87 26.69
N THR A 284 32.16 -4.44 26.93
CA THR A 284 33.37 -5.14 26.42
C THR A 284 33.65 -6.32 27.32
N LEU A 285 33.75 -7.51 26.72
CA LEU A 285 33.92 -8.79 27.40
C LEU A 285 35.12 -9.54 26.80
N ASP A 286 35.90 -10.22 27.64
CA ASP A 286 36.94 -11.14 27.19
C ASP A 286 36.43 -12.58 27.17
N LEU A 287 36.29 -13.17 25.97
CA LEU A 287 35.83 -14.56 25.79
C LEU A 287 36.74 -15.57 26.52
N HIS A 288 38.05 -15.31 26.64
CA HIS A 288 38.96 -16.21 27.32
C HIS A 288 38.69 -16.28 28.83
N GLU A 289 38.51 -15.12 29.46
CA GLU A 289 38.09 -15.04 30.87
C GLU A 289 36.78 -15.77 31.12
N MET A 290 35.79 -15.55 30.27
CA MET A 290 34.47 -16.19 30.39
C MET A 290 34.56 -17.71 30.17
N ALA A 291 35.41 -18.17 29.25
CA ALA A 291 35.66 -19.60 29.03
C ALA A 291 36.31 -20.27 30.26
N LEU A 292 37.25 -19.61 30.93
CA LEU A 292 37.85 -20.08 32.17
C LEU A 292 36.85 -20.18 33.31
N ASN A 293 35.96 -19.18 33.42
CA ASN A 293 34.88 -19.20 34.41
C ASN A 293 33.92 -20.38 34.14
N CYS A 294 33.58 -20.62 32.87
CA CYS A 294 32.75 -21.76 32.49
C CYS A 294 33.44 -23.10 32.77
N GLN A 295 34.76 -23.22 32.52
CA GLN A 295 35.52 -24.42 32.85
C GLN A 295 35.43 -24.74 34.36
N ALA A 296 35.58 -23.74 35.23
CA ALA A 296 35.45 -23.93 36.69
C ALA A 296 34.02 -24.40 37.07
N MET A 297 32.99 -23.87 36.45
CA MET A 297 31.59 -24.32 36.66
C MET A 297 31.33 -25.75 36.16
N MET A 298 32.07 -26.19 35.14
CA MET A 298 31.96 -27.53 34.56
C MET A 298 32.75 -28.60 35.32
N GLU A 299 33.54 -28.27 36.33
CA GLU A 299 34.43 -29.23 37.06
C GLU A 299 33.62 -30.43 37.61
N ILE A 300 32.60 -30.18 38.41
CA ILE A 300 31.76 -31.22 39.01
C ILE A 300 30.96 -32.03 37.96
N PRO A 301 30.25 -31.38 37.00
CA PRO A 301 29.56 -32.10 35.92
C PRO A 301 30.51 -32.96 35.07
N ALA A 302 31.71 -32.45 34.79
CA ALA A 302 32.72 -33.15 33.99
C ALA A 302 33.27 -34.39 34.73
N GLU A 303 33.63 -34.24 36.03
CA GLU A 303 34.09 -35.33 36.90
C GLU A 303 33.02 -36.45 36.95
N LYS A 304 31.74 -36.08 37.18
CA LYS A 304 30.63 -37.04 37.21
C LYS A 304 30.47 -37.84 35.92
N ASN A 305 30.78 -37.21 34.77
CA ASN A 305 30.70 -37.87 33.46
C ASN A 305 32.04 -38.49 33.00
N GLU A 306 33.08 -38.42 33.82
CA GLU A 306 34.45 -38.87 33.48
C GLU A 306 35.00 -38.19 32.21
N VAL A 307 34.82 -36.83 32.10
CA VAL A 307 35.21 -36.03 30.95
C VAL A 307 36.21 -34.95 31.41
N THR A 308 37.23 -34.66 30.61
CA THR A 308 38.18 -33.58 30.87
C THR A 308 37.77 -32.34 30.09
N VAL A 309 37.71 -31.17 30.75
CA VAL A 309 37.44 -29.86 30.12
C VAL A 309 38.70 -29.00 30.16
N GLU A 310 39.10 -28.49 29.00
CA GLU A 310 40.29 -27.61 28.88
C GLU A 310 39.92 -26.35 28.12
N VAL A 311 40.53 -25.22 28.54
CA VAL A 311 40.47 -23.94 27.80
C VAL A 311 41.81 -23.71 27.12
N GLN A 312 41.83 -23.33 25.88
CA GLN A 312 42.99 -23.04 25.04
C GLN A 312 42.79 -21.72 24.26
N GLY A 313 43.90 -21.11 23.88
CA GLY A 313 43.88 -19.89 23.05
C GLY A 313 44.18 -18.63 23.84
N ASP A 314 43.84 -17.50 23.25
CA ASP A 314 44.21 -16.17 23.74
C ASP A 314 43.01 -15.33 24.08
N SER A 315 43.21 -14.20 24.75
CA SER A 315 42.22 -13.15 24.98
C SER A 315 41.58 -12.71 23.65
N ALA A 316 40.27 -12.66 23.63
CA ALA A 316 39.50 -12.19 22.48
C ALA A 316 38.32 -11.31 22.97
N GLU A 317 38.47 -10.02 22.74
CA GLU A 317 37.44 -9.04 23.18
C GLU A 317 36.26 -8.99 22.23
N ILE A 318 35.06 -9.03 22.80
CA ILE A 318 33.78 -8.84 22.10
C ILE A 318 32.96 -7.72 22.76
N ARG A 319 32.04 -7.17 22.02
CA ARG A 319 30.99 -6.32 22.57
C ARG A 319 29.72 -7.13 22.74
N GLY A 320 29.33 -7.42 23.98
CA GLY A 320 28.19 -8.30 24.24
C GLY A 320 27.54 -8.10 25.59
N ASN A 321 26.43 -8.82 25.82
CA ASN A 321 25.80 -8.89 27.13
C ASN A 321 26.42 -10.08 27.91
N ARG A 322 27.02 -9.80 29.08
CA ARG A 322 27.70 -10.80 29.91
C ARG A 322 26.85 -12.03 30.20
N ASN A 323 25.63 -11.83 30.67
CA ASN A 323 24.72 -12.92 31.05
C ASN A 323 24.39 -13.84 29.85
N LEU A 324 24.17 -13.25 28.66
CA LEU A 324 23.89 -14.00 27.46
C LEU A 324 25.10 -14.76 26.93
N ILE A 325 26.30 -14.19 27.00
CA ILE A 325 27.52 -14.88 26.58
C ILE A 325 27.87 -15.99 27.56
N ASP A 326 27.73 -15.77 28.89
CA ASP A 326 27.88 -16.85 29.88
C ASP A 326 26.93 -18.02 29.59
N GLU A 327 25.67 -17.72 29.31
CA GLU A 327 24.63 -18.69 28.94
C GLU A 327 24.99 -19.46 27.67
N LEU A 328 25.49 -18.76 26.64
CA LEU A 328 25.93 -19.37 25.39
C LEU A 328 27.06 -20.38 25.65
N ILE A 329 28.13 -19.95 26.36
CA ILE A 329 29.26 -20.80 26.65
C ILE A 329 28.83 -22.01 27.50
N TYR A 330 28.05 -21.77 28.54
CA TYR A 330 27.49 -22.81 29.42
C TYR A 330 26.70 -23.86 28.66
N ASN A 331 25.77 -23.45 27.78
CA ASN A 331 24.97 -24.38 27.00
C ASN A 331 25.78 -25.24 26.04
N LEU A 332 26.79 -24.62 25.39
CA LEU A 332 27.71 -25.38 24.52
C LEU A 332 28.53 -26.40 25.32
N CYS A 333 29.14 -25.97 26.43
CA CYS A 333 29.97 -26.82 27.28
C CYS A 333 29.16 -27.91 27.97
N SER A 334 28.03 -27.62 28.51
CA SER A 334 27.09 -28.57 29.13
C SER A 334 26.67 -29.67 28.16
N ASN A 335 26.36 -29.31 26.90
CA ASN A 335 26.09 -30.30 25.87
C ASN A 335 27.29 -31.15 25.52
N ALA A 336 28.46 -30.53 25.37
CA ALA A 336 29.74 -31.22 25.07
C ALA A 336 30.14 -32.21 26.16
N VAL A 337 29.89 -31.90 27.45
CA VAL A 337 30.15 -32.83 28.59
C VAL A 337 29.06 -33.94 28.62
N ARG A 338 27.79 -33.55 28.48
CA ARG A 338 26.67 -34.49 28.59
C ARG A 338 26.66 -35.58 27.53
N TYR A 339 27.00 -35.22 26.29
CA TYR A 339 27.01 -36.13 25.15
C TYR A 339 28.41 -36.71 24.83
N ASN A 340 29.34 -36.55 25.77
CA ASN A 340 30.65 -37.13 25.61
C ASN A 340 30.69 -38.62 25.93
N LYS A 341 31.82 -39.25 25.67
CA LYS A 341 32.14 -40.62 26.07
C LYS A 341 32.94 -40.57 27.39
N LYS A 342 32.89 -41.66 28.19
CA LYS A 342 33.76 -41.79 29.35
C LYS A 342 35.25 -41.72 28.94
N GLY A 343 36.03 -40.93 29.66
CA GLY A 343 37.42 -40.63 29.33
C GLY A 343 37.58 -39.65 28.16
N GLY A 344 36.47 -39.03 27.70
CA GLY A 344 36.51 -38.07 26.61
C GLY A 344 36.97 -36.70 27.04
N LYS A 345 37.05 -35.80 26.08
CA LYS A 345 37.61 -34.43 26.24
C LYS A 345 36.66 -33.39 25.63
N VAL A 346 36.57 -32.25 26.30
CA VAL A 346 35.98 -31.01 25.79
C VAL A 346 37.06 -29.94 25.75
N THR A 347 37.24 -29.29 24.61
CA THR A 347 38.17 -28.20 24.43
C THR A 347 37.43 -26.93 24.07
N ILE A 348 37.54 -25.90 24.88
CA ILE A 348 37.02 -24.56 24.62
C ILE A 348 38.18 -23.74 24.06
N MET A 349 38.07 -23.24 22.85
CA MET A 349 39.12 -22.46 22.20
C MET A 349 38.59 -21.03 21.96
N THR A 350 39.43 -20.06 22.35
CA THR A 350 39.15 -18.63 22.15
C THR A 350 40.30 -17.99 21.36
N GLY A 351 40.01 -17.02 20.55
CA GLY A 351 41.00 -16.32 19.75
C GLY A 351 40.41 -15.39 18.72
N THR A 352 41.22 -14.92 17.80
CA THR A 352 40.81 -14.04 16.73
C THR A 352 41.18 -14.65 15.38
N GLU A 353 40.22 -14.84 14.50
CA GLU A 353 40.45 -15.33 13.15
C GLU A 353 39.99 -14.29 12.12
N ASN A 354 40.86 -13.94 11.19
CA ASN A 354 40.62 -12.92 10.17
C ASN A 354 40.12 -11.56 10.72
N GLY A 355 40.52 -11.22 11.95
CA GLY A 355 40.09 -9.99 12.62
C GLY A 355 38.77 -10.09 13.40
N HIS A 356 38.15 -11.26 13.44
CA HIS A 356 36.89 -11.50 14.17
C HIS A 356 37.16 -12.39 15.40
N PRO A 357 36.68 -12.01 16.58
CA PRO A 357 36.76 -12.86 17.78
C PRO A 357 36.00 -14.16 17.58
N THR A 358 36.55 -15.27 18.05
CA THR A 358 35.96 -16.59 17.89
C THR A 358 35.92 -17.34 19.20
N LEU A 359 34.85 -18.09 19.40
CA LEU A 359 34.67 -19.08 20.43
C LEU A 359 34.38 -20.44 19.76
N THR A 360 35.17 -21.46 20.06
CA THR A 360 34.96 -22.81 19.54
C THR A 360 34.87 -23.80 20.69
N VAL A 361 33.81 -24.61 20.75
CA VAL A 361 33.68 -25.73 21.68
C VAL A 361 33.77 -27.02 20.89
N LYS A 362 34.77 -27.85 21.19
CA LYS A 362 35.01 -29.14 20.55
C LYS A 362 34.92 -30.26 21.56
N ASP A 363 34.17 -31.31 21.26
CA ASP A 363 34.08 -32.52 22.05
C ASP A 363 34.51 -33.76 21.27
N THR A 364 34.85 -34.81 21.99
CA THR A 364 35.14 -36.15 21.46
C THR A 364 34.01 -37.14 21.68
N GLY A 365 32.80 -36.65 21.78
CA GLY A 365 31.61 -37.39 22.15
C GLY A 365 31.01 -38.31 21.07
N ILE A 366 29.73 -38.53 21.17
CA ILE A 366 29.00 -39.43 20.27
C ILE A 366 28.79 -38.85 18.86
N GLY A 367 28.99 -37.53 18.69
CA GLY A 367 28.71 -36.83 17.43
C GLY A 367 27.21 -36.74 17.09
N ILE A 368 26.92 -36.12 15.97
CA ILE A 368 25.59 -35.83 15.49
C ILE A 368 25.44 -36.37 14.05
N PRO A 369 24.45 -37.23 13.76
CA PRO A 369 24.17 -37.71 12.41
C PRO A 369 23.92 -36.57 11.44
N LYS A 370 24.38 -36.67 10.19
CA LYS A 370 24.27 -35.61 9.16
C LYS A 370 22.83 -35.08 8.97
N GLU A 371 21.86 -35.95 9.05
CA GLU A 371 20.43 -35.64 8.88
C GLU A 371 19.90 -34.76 10.01
N ALA A 372 20.47 -34.90 11.22
CA ALA A 372 20.08 -34.15 12.41
C ALA A 372 20.78 -32.80 12.55
N GLN A 373 21.96 -32.60 11.93
CA GLN A 373 22.79 -31.41 12.13
C GLN A 373 22.09 -30.09 11.82
N LYS A 374 21.20 -30.05 10.82
CA LYS A 374 20.42 -28.84 10.49
C LYS A 374 19.31 -28.58 11.51
N ARG A 375 18.88 -29.61 12.23
CA ARG A 375 17.71 -29.57 13.12
C ARG A 375 18.06 -29.42 14.60
N VAL A 376 19.32 -29.63 15.00
CA VAL A 376 19.72 -29.58 16.43
C VAL A 376 19.53 -28.19 17.07
N PHE A 377 19.38 -27.13 16.26
CA PHE A 377 19.04 -25.78 16.70
C PHE A 377 17.52 -25.49 16.75
N GLU A 378 16.68 -26.48 16.37
CA GLU A 378 15.23 -26.37 16.51
C GLU A 378 14.83 -26.58 17.99
N ARG A 379 13.77 -25.86 18.43
CA ARG A 379 13.26 -25.97 19.80
C ARG A 379 12.73 -27.38 20.07
N PHE A 380 13.07 -27.97 21.21
CA PHE A 380 12.71 -29.32 21.64
C PHE A 380 13.21 -30.46 20.72
N TYR A 381 14.07 -30.14 19.74
CA TYR A 381 14.64 -31.18 18.89
C TYR A 381 15.70 -32.01 19.65
N ARG A 382 15.65 -33.33 19.47
CA ARG A 382 16.59 -34.29 20.08
C ARG A 382 16.80 -35.43 19.12
N VAL A 383 18.05 -35.78 18.89
CA VAL A 383 18.43 -36.88 17.97
C VAL A 383 17.84 -38.22 18.41
N ASP A 384 17.86 -38.50 19.74
CA ASP A 384 17.31 -39.72 20.32
C ASP A 384 16.46 -39.38 21.57
N LYS A 385 15.14 -39.53 21.46
CA LYS A 385 14.18 -39.32 22.56
C LYS A 385 14.30 -40.32 23.69
N SER A 386 14.80 -41.54 23.44
CA SER A 386 14.87 -42.61 24.42
C SER A 386 16.10 -42.47 25.32
N ARG A 387 17.28 -42.26 24.77
CA ARG A 387 18.54 -42.03 25.51
C ARG A 387 18.51 -40.75 26.30
N SER A 388 17.88 -39.73 25.78
CA SER A 388 17.88 -38.40 26.39
C SER A 388 16.92 -38.27 27.59
N LYS A 389 16.03 -39.23 27.85
CA LYS A 389 15.29 -39.31 29.13
C LYS A 389 16.20 -39.58 30.29
N SER A 390 17.24 -40.41 30.12
CA SER A 390 18.22 -40.69 31.18
C SER A 390 19.27 -39.59 31.38
N THR A 391 19.53 -38.77 30.35
CA THR A 391 20.52 -37.67 30.40
C THR A 391 19.95 -36.31 30.77
N GLY A 392 18.63 -36.15 30.83
CA GLY A 392 17.98 -34.96 31.40
C GLY A 392 17.93 -33.68 30.53
N GLY A 393 18.25 -33.75 29.23
CA GLY A 393 18.23 -32.57 28.36
C GLY A 393 16.83 -32.06 28.03
N THR A 394 16.64 -30.74 27.97
CA THR A 394 15.38 -30.07 27.61
C THR A 394 15.15 -29.97 26.09
N GLY A 395 16.21 -30.02 25.29
CA GLY A 395 16.18 -29.74 23.85
C GLY A 395 16.03 -28.25 23.51
N LEU A 396 16.22 -27.37 24.49
CA LEU A 396 16.15 -25.92 24.29
C LEU A 396 17.52 -25.23 24.27
N GLY A 397 18.57 -25.82 24.87
CA GLY A 397 19.87 -25.16 25.01
C GLY A 397 20.50 -24.70 23.70
N LEU A 398 20.50 -25.51 22.62
CA LEU A 398 21.04 -25.07 21.32
C LEU A 398 20.12 -24.08 20.61
N ALA A 399 18.82 -24.09 20.86
CA ALA A 399 17.93 -23.06 20.39
C ALA A 399 18.20 -21.71 21.08
N ILE A 400 18.47 -21.73 22.41
CA ILE A 400 18.90 -20.54 23.16
C ILE A 400 20.24 -20.01 22.59
N VAL A 401 21.22 -20.87 22.36
CA VAL A 401 22.51 -20.50 21.71
C VAL A 401 22.25 -19.78 20.39
N LYS A 402 21.39 -20.32 19.53
CA LYS A 402 21.07 -19.71 18.23
C LYS A 402 20.47 -18.30 18.38
N HIS A 403 19.57 -18.10 19.34
CA HIS A 403 18.98 -16.77 19.61
C HIS A 403 20.03 -15.78 20.14
N ILE A 404 20.91 -16.21 21.06
CA ILE A 404 21.98 -15.36 21.59
C ILE A 404 22.95 -14.94 20.48
N VAL A 405 23.33 -15.88 19.60
CA VAL A 405 24.20 -15.60 18.45
C VAL A 405 23.53 -14.59 17.51
N ALA A 406 22.23 -14.73 17.24
CA ALA A 406 21.51 -13.79 16.40
C ALA A 406 21.43 -12.37 17.03
N GLN A 407 21.20 -12.25 18.34
CA GLN A 407 21.17 -10.97 19.04
C GLN A 407 22.52 -10.25 19.08
N HIS A 408 23.62 -11.00 18.98
CA HIS A 408 24.99 -10.45 18.92
C HIS A 408 25.48 -10.27 17.47
N GLU A 409 24.64 -10.45 16.46
CA GLU A 409 24.97 -10.38 15.03
C GLU A 409 26.15 -11.33 14.66
N ALA A 410 26.37 -12.37 15.46
CA ALA A 410 27.44 -13.36 15.30
C ALA A 410 27.00 -14.49 14.35
N GLN A 411 27.98 -15.28 13.91
CA GLN A 411 27.74 -16.45 13.06
C GLN A 411 28.08 -17.74 13.82
N ILE A 412 27.23 -18.77 13.65
CA ILE A 412 27.46 -20.09 14.24
C ILE A 412 27.63 -21.13 13.13
N SER A 413 28.62 -21.99 13.30
CA SER A 413 28.85 -23.17 12.47
C SER A 413 28.97 -24.43 13.31
N LEU A 414 28.54 -25.55 12.75
CA LEU A 414 28.56 -26.87 13.39
C LEU A 414 29.18 -27.88 12.43
N GLU A 415 30.21 -28.56 12.91
CA GLU A 415 30.83 -29.70 12.25
C GLU A 415 30.76 -30.90 13.19
N SER A 416 30.22 -32.01 12.74
CA SER A 416 30.09 -33.21 13.58
C SER A 416 30.16 -34.48 12.74
N GLU A 417 30.78 -35.50 13.31
CA GLU A 417 30.82 -36.84 12.75
C GLU A 417 30.41 -37.85 13.82
N GLU A 418 29.47 -38.69 13.46
CA GLU A 418 28.93 -39.70 14.37
C GLU A 418 30.07 -40.67 14.85
N GLY A 419 30.18 -40.84 16.16
CA GLY A 419 31.21 -41.65 16.78
C GLY A 419 32.58 -40.94 16.99
N VAL A 420 32.79 -39.76 16.42
CA VAL A 420 34.03 -38.96 16.53
C VAL A 420 33.90 -37.80 17.50
N GLY A 421 32.86 -36.97 17.34
CA GLY A 421 32.61 -35.81 18.19
C GLY A 421 31.95 -34.65 17.44
N THR A 422 31.82 -33.52 18.13
CA THR A 422 31.19 -32.29 17.60
C THR A 422 32.07 -31.09 17.84
N THR A 423 32.09 -30.17 16.88
CA THR A 423 32.73 -28.86 16.97
C THR A 423 31.69 -27.80 16.64
N ILE A 424 31.43 -26.88 17.57
CA ILE A 424 30.57 -25.71 17.35
C ILE A 424 31.45 -24.47 17.49
N LYS A 425 31.41 -23.64 16.45
CA LYS A 425 32.19 -22.39 16.38
C LYS A 425 31.28 -21.21 16.23
N VAL A 426 31.49 -20.20 17.05
CA VAL A 426 30.82 -18.88 16.98
C VAL A 426 31.85 -17.84 16.61
N VAL A 427 31.54 -16.99 15.64
CA VAL A 427 32.34 -15.88 15.14
C VAL A 427 31.57 -14.59 15.40
N PHE A 428 32.17 -13.68 16.17
CA PHE A 428 31.59 -12.39 16.57
C PHE A 428 32.06 -11.24 15.69
#